data_4cc6672d940e7246cf919311678f3c93
#
_entry.id   4cc6672d940e7246cf919311678f3c93
#
_cell.length_a   1.000
_cell.length_b   1.000
_cell.length_c   1.000
_cell.angle_alpha   90.00
_cell.angle_beta   90.00
_cell.angle_gamma   90.00
#
_symmetry.space_group_name_H-M   'P 1'
#
loop_
_entity.id
_entity.type
_entity.pdbx_description
1 polymer ?
#
loop_
_entity_poly.entity_id
_entity_poly.type
_entity_poly.pdbx_seq_one_letter_code
_entity_poly.pdbx_strand_id
1 'polypeptide(L)'
;MSNDVVIEAWNTVLFEKFSRFKYLFIEGYASISEEVLKRHQFADDAKVLDVGCGFGDCTIEIAKNLGEGGVATGVDCASNFVAECERMAAEAGVSNTRFLVADVEADDLGGSYDEAFARFGTMFFNLPGLAMRNIRSSLKPGGKFTQVVWRKREDNPWLHTAQLCVEAIV
;
A
#
# COMPACT_ATOMS: atom_id res chain seq x y z
N MET A 1 5.32 3.05 -22.64
CA MET A 1 6.52 3.55 -21.96
C MET A 1 6.79 2.55 -20.84
N SER A 2 8.02 2.14 -20.66
CA SER A 2 8.42 1.25 -19.57
C SER A 2 8.15 1.94 -18.22
N ASN A 3 7.74 1.17 -17.20
CA ASN A 3 7.51 1.67 -15.83
C ASN A 3 8.84 1.93 -15.08
N ASP A 4 9.97 1.58 -15.69
CA ASP A 4 11.31 1.64 -15.08
C ASP A 4 11.67 3.02 -14.51
N VAL A 5 11.30 4.10 -15.21
CA VAL A 5 11.59 5.48 -14.75
C VAL A 5 10.82 5.80 -13.46
N VAL A 6 9.58 5.32 -13.36
CA VAL A 6 8.74 5.52 -12.17
C VAL A 6 9.29 4.68 -11.01
N ILE A 7 9.64 3.43 -11.26
CA ILE A 7 10.25 2.51 -10.29
C ILE A 7 11.57 3.08 -9.77
N GLU A 8 12.43 3.58 -10.66
CA GLU A 8 13.70 4.20 -10.28
C GLU A 8 13.48 5.43 -9.40
N ALA A 9 12.51 6.28 -9.74
CA ALA A 9 12.18 7.44 -8.90
C ALA A 9 11.71 7.04 -7.50
N TRP A 10 10.90 5.97 -7.38
CA TRP A 10 10.49 5.42 -6.08
C TRP A 10 11.65 4.80 -5.30
N ASN A 11 12.59 4.16 -5.97
CA ASN A 11 13.77 3.58 -5.32
C ASN A 11 14.81 4.62 -4.87
N THR A 12 14.77 5.84 -5.38
CA THR A 12 15.79 6.87 -5.14
C THR A 12 15.20 8.12 -4.50
N VAL A 13 14.93 9.13 -5.30
CA VAL A 13 14.53 10.48 -4.83
C VAL A 13 13.27 10.45 -3.97
N LEU A 14 12.28 9.64 -4.33
CA LEU A 14 11.05 9.55 -3.57
C LEU A 14 11.26 8.77 -2.26
N PHE A 15 12.01 7.68 -2.29
CA PHE A 15 12.33 6.93 -1.06
C PHE A 15 13.02 7.82 -0.03
N GLU A 16 14.03 8.60 -0.43
CA GLU A 16 14.74 9.51 0.49
C GLU A 16 13.78 10.53 1.12
N LYS A 17 12.92 11.15 0.30
CA LYS A 17 11.95 12.13 0.77
C LYS A 17 10.92 11.51 1.72
N PHE A 18 10.35 10.38 1.35
CA PHE A 18 9.37 9.67 2.16
C PHE A 18 9.97 9.16 3.46
N SER A 19 11.19 8.64 3.43
CA SER A 19 11.91 8.17 4.63
C SER A 19 12.19 9.30 5.62
N ARG A 20 12.56 10.48 5.11
CA ARG A 20 12.79 11.68 5.94
C ARG A 20 11.53 12.11 6.71
N PHE A 21 10.36 11.92 6.11
CA PHE A 21 9.06 12.31 6.67
C PHE A 21 8.19 11.10 7.03
N LYS A 22 8.80 9.93 7.19
CA LYS A 22 8.14 8.65 7.44
C LYS A 22 7.07 8.72 8.54
N TYR A 23 7.36 9.43 9.64
CA TYR A 23 6.43 9.60 10.75
C TYR A 23 5.11 10.26 10.34
N LEU A 24 5.13 11.21 9.38
CA LEU A 24 3.91 11.84 8.86
C LEU A 24 3.03 10.87 8.09
N PHE A 25 3.63 9.92 7.37
CA PHE A 25 2.87 8.93 6.62
C PHE A 25 2.31 7.83 7.52
N ILE A 26 3.10 7.35 8.47
CA ILE A 26 2.68 6.28 9.38
C ILE A 26 1.68 6.81 10.40
N GLU A 27 2.07 7.82 11.19
CA GLU A 27 1.21 8.36 12.26
C GLU A 27 0.05 9.18 11.71
N GLY A 28 0.30 9.99 10.66
CA GLY A 28 -0.72 10.83 10.03
C GLY A 28 -1.84 10.04 9.36
N TYR A 29 -1.57 8.82 8.88
CA TYR A 29 -2.58 7.96 8.24
C TYR A 29 -3.06 6.82 9.14
N ALA A 30 -2.53 6.68 10.36
CA ALA A 30 -2.89 5.61 11.28
C ALA A 30 -4.39 5.53 11.53
N SER A 31 -5.02 6.67 11.83
CA SER A 31 -6.48 6.73 12.09
C SER A 31 -7.33 6.28 10.89
N ILE A 32 -6.87 6.55 9.67
CA ILE A 32 -7.56 6.10 8.44
C ILE A 32 -7.46 4.58 8.33
N SER A 33 -6.27 4.04 8.55
CA SER A 33 -6.03 2.59 8.51
C SER A 33 -6.85 1.87 9.58
N GLU A 34 -6.79 2.35 10.81
CA GLU A 34 -7.56 1.79 11.93
C GLU A 34 -9.06 1.75 11.65
N GLU A 35 -9.63 2.84 11.12
CA GLU A 35 -11.05 2.93 10.83
C GLU A 35 -11.47 1.95 9.73
N VAL A 36 -10.65 1.81 8.67
CA VAL A 36 -10.93 0.87 7.58
C VAL A 36 -10.78 -0.57 8.06
N LEU A 37 -9.69 -0.88 8.77
CA LEU A 37 -9.42 -2.24 9.27
C LEU A 37 -10.42 -2.69 10.34
N LYS A 38 -10.92 -1.78 11.19
CA LYS A 38 -12.04 -2.07 12.14
C LYS A 38 -13.33 -2.49 11.44
N ARG A 39 -13.60 -1.92 10.25
CA ARG A 39 -14.78 -2.28 9.44
C ARG A 39 -14.58 -3.53 8.62
N HIS A 40 -13.34 -3.93 8.44
CA HIS A 40 -12.95 -5.05 7.62
C HIS A 40 -12.61 -6.25 8.51
N GLN A 41 -13.36 -7.34 8.35
CA GLN A 41 -13.12 -8.58 9.09
C GLN A 41 -12.46 -9.58 8.15
N PHE A 42 -11.17 -9.81 8.33
CA PHE A 42 -10.47 -10.89 7.65
C PHE A 42 -10.81 -12.23 8.32
N ALA A 43 -10.85 -13.32 7.55
CA ALA A 43 -10.82 -14.64 8.14
C ALA A 43 -9.47 -14.91 8.82
N ASP A 44 -9.46 -15.68 9.90
CA ASP A 44 -8.24 -15.91 10.68
C ASP A 44 -7.08 -16.46 9.85
N ASP A 45 -7.36 -17.35 8.91
CA ASP A 45 -6.40 -18.00 8.01
C ASP A 45 -6.26 -17.31 6.65
N ALA A 46 -6.78 -16.09 6.50
CA ALA A 46 -6.77 -15.37 5.23
C ALA A 46 -5.36 -15.07 4.74
N LYS A 47 -5.18 -15.17 3.43
CA LYS A 47 -4.02 -14.64 2.71
C LYS A 47 -4.40 -13.29 2.12
N VAL A 48 -3.80 -12.23 2.63
CA VAL A 48 -4.12 -10.85 2.24
C VAL A 48 -2.94 -10.24 1.50
N LEU A 49 -3.22 -9.61 0.34
CA LEU A 49 -2.25 -8.85 -0.44
C LEU A 49 -2.41 -7.36 -0.11
N ASP A 50 -1.36 -6.70 0.36
CA ASP A 50 -1.30 -5.24 0.54
C ASP A 50 -0.53 -4.60 -0.63
N VAL A 51 -1.24 -3.87 -1.49
CA VAL A 51 -0.77 -3.37 -2.79
C VAL A 51 -0.22 -1.96 -2.66
N GLY A 52 1.05 -1.78 -3.04
CA GLY A 52 1.77 -0.52 -2.84
C GLY A 52 2.00 -0.27 -1.35
N CYS A 53 2.57 -1.27 -0.67
CA CYS A 53 2.65 -1.31 0.79
C CYS A 53 3.55 -0.23 1.42
N GLY A 54 4.40 0.44 0.64
CA GLY A 54 5.27 1.49 1.10
C GLY A 54 6.15 1.05 2.27
N PHE A 55 5.96 1.62 3.46
CA PHE A 55 6.70 1.24 4.67
C PHE A 55 6.18 -0.02 5.38
N GLY A 56 5.13 -0.64 4.87
CA GLY A 56 4.58 -1.89 5.40
C GLY A 56 3.76 -1.76 6.68
N ASP A 57 3.47 -0.55 7.14
CA ASP A 57 2.68 -0.34 8.36
C ASP A 57 1.28 -0.95 8.25
N CYS A 58 0.60 -0.81 7.10
CA CYS A 58 -0.67 -1.50 6.85
C CYS A 58 -0.53 -3.01 6.80
N THR A 59 0.50 -3.52 6.11
CA THR A 59 0.76 -4.97 6.04
C THR A 59 0.94 -5.57 7.43
N ILE A 60 1.71 -4.88 8.28
CA ILE A 60 1.95 -5.30 9.67
C ILE A 60 0.66 -5.27 10.49
N GLU A 61 -0.14 -4.23 10.37
CA GLU A 61 -1.43 -4.15 11.08
C GLU A 61 -2.43 -5.20 10.58
N ILE A 62 -2.50 -5.47 9.28
CA ILE A 62 -3.29 -6.57 8.73
C ILE A 62 -2.83 -7.90 9.35
N ALA A 63 -1.52 -8.17 9.35
CA ALA A 63 -0.95 -9.40 9.89
C ALA A 63 -1.27 -9.61 11.39
N LYS A 64 -1.29 -8.55 12.19
CA LYS A 64 -1.68 -8.60 13.60
C LYS A 64 -3.17 -8.92 13.81
N ASN A 65 -4.01 -8.61 12.83
CA ASN A 65 -5.45 -8.89 12.88
C ASN A 65 -5.82 -10.27 12.30
N LEU A 66 -4.85 -11.00 11.74
CA LEU A 66 -5.03 -12.36 11.27
C LEU A 66 -4.77 -13.35 12.40
N GLY A 67 -5.46 -14.49 12.36
CA GLY A 67 -5.28 -15.60 13.28
C GLY A 67 -4.22 -16.61 12.80
N GLU A 68 -4.33 -17.82 13.33
CA GLU A 68 -3.40 -18.91 13.00
C GLU A 68 -3.54 -19.31 11.52
N GLY A 69 -2.40 -19.33 10.82
CA GLY A 69 -2.32 -19.65 9.39
C GLY A 69 -2.53 -18.48 8.44
N GLY A 70 -2.99 -17.33 8.94
CA GLY A 70 -3.15 -16.11 8.14
C GLY A 70 -1.81 -15.44 7.81
N VAL A 71 -1.70 -14.89 6.61
CA VAL A 71 -0.48 -14.24 6.12
C VAL A 71 -0.83 -12.94 5.38
N ALA A 72 -0.18 -11.85 5.76
CA ALA A 72 -0.22 -10.60 5.01
C ALA A 72 1.01 -10.50 4.09
N THR A 73 0.79 -10.25 2.81
CA THR A 73 1.85 -10.06 1.82
C THR A 73 1.82 -8.62 1.33
N GLY A 74 2.85 -7.84 1.64
CA GLY A 74 3.05 -6.51 1.09
C GLY A 74 3.78 -6.58 -0.24
N VAL A 75 3.33 -5.83 -1.24
CA VAL A 75 4.01 -5.67 -2.52
C VAL A 75 4.28 -4.21 -2.81
N ASP A 76 5.50 -3.90 -3.19
CA ASP A 76 5.92 -2.58 -3.68
C ASP A 76 6.92 -2.73 -4.81
N CYS A 77 6.93 -1.80 -5.76
CA CYS A 77 7.88 -1.81 -6.87
C CYS A 77 9.28 -1.35 -6.45
N ALA A 78 9.42 -0.70 -5.32
CA ALA A 78 10.66 -0.15 -4.84
C ALA A 78 11.31 -1.06 -3.78
N SER A 79 12.47 -1.63 -4.11
CA SER A 79 13.21 -2.54 -3.24
C SER A 79 13.62 -1.90 -1.91
N ASN A 80 13.89 -0.59 -1.89
CA ASN A 80 14.24 0.13 -0.68
C ASN A 80 13.05 0.20 0.32
N PHE A 81 11.81 0.34 -0.17
CA PHE A 81 10.63 0.24 0.69
C PHE A 81 10.45 -1.17 1.22
N VAL A 82 10.62 -2.19 0.40
CA VAL A 82 10.50 -3.59 0.81
C VAL A 82 11.53 -3.95 1.89
N ALA A 83 12.78 -3.53 1.74
CA ALA A 83 13.79 -3.74 2.79
C ALA A 83 13.43 -3.06 4.12
N GLU A 84 12.81 -1.88 4.05
CA GLU A 84 12.34 -1.18 5.24
C GLU A 84 11.13 -1.88 5.88
N CYS A 85 10.22 -2.46 5.06
CA CYS A 85 9.10 -3.27 5.55
C CYS A 85 9.58 -4.48 6.37
N GLU A 86 10.57 -5.21 5.85
CA GLU A 86 11.16 -6.37 6.53
C GLU A 86 11.75 -5.97 7.89
N ARG A 87 12.48 -4.85 7.92
CA ARG A 87 13.04 -4.30 9.16
C ARG A 87 11.94 -3.94 10.18
N MET A 88 10.90 -3.25 9.72
CA MET A 88 9.78 -2.84 10.58
C MET A 88 8.98 -4.02 11.11
N ALA A 89 8.72 -5.04 10.29
CA ALA A 89 8.04 -6.24 10.72
C ALA A 89 8.84 -7.00 11.79
N ALA A 90 10.17 -7.11 11.60
CA ALA A 90 11.06 -7.71 12.57
C ALA A 90 11.07 -6.93 13.90
N GLU A 91 11.15 -5.60 13.87
CA GLU A 91 11.09 -4.74 15.07
C GLU A 91 9.74 -4.85 15.79
N ALA A 92 8.65 -5.00 15.03
CA ALA A 92 7.31 -5.19 15.59
C ALA A 92 7.06 -6.62 16.12
N GLY A 93 7.99 -7.57 15.90
CA GLY A 93 7.84 -8.97 16.28
C GLY A 93 6.75 -9.71 15.51
N VAL A 94 6.40 -9.25 14.30
CA VAL A 94 5.36 -9.84 13.46
C VAL A 94 5.99 -10.76 12.43
N SER A 95 5.66 -12.06 12.50
CA SER A 95 6.31 -13.12 11.70
C SER A 95 5.43 -13.66 10.55
N ASN A 96 4.15 -13.33 10.54
CA ASN A 96 3.19 -13.75 9.51
C ASN A 96 3.05 -12.72 8.38
N THR A 97 4.13 -12.01 8.08
CA THR A 97 4.25 -11.11 6.93
C THR A 97 5.18 -11.69 5.88
N ARG A 98 4.94 -11.30 4.63
CA ARG A 98 5.85 -11.48 3.50
C ARG A 98 5.94 -10.18 2.73
N PHE A 99 7.07 -9.93 2.08
CA PHE A 99 7.23 -8.75 1.25
C PHE A 99 7.81 -9.12 -0.11
N LEU A 100 7.27 -8.51 -1.17
CA LEU A 100 7.64 -8.75 -2.55
C LEU A 100 8.06 -7.45 -3.21
N VAL A 101 9.19 -7.46 -3.88
CA VAL A 101 9.54 -6.42 -4.85
C VAL A 101 8.92 -6.81 -6.18
N ALA A 102 7.87 -6.11 -6.61
CA ALA A 102 7.20 -6.41 -7.87
C ALA A 102 6.47 -5.19 -8.43
N ASP A 103 6.50 -5.04 -9.73
CA ASP A 103 5.63 -4.11 -10.46
C ASP A 103 4.24 -4.72 -10.62
N VAL A 104 3.28 -4.16 -9.90
CA VAL A 104 1.88 -4.63 -9.93
C VAL A 104 1.27 -4.57 -11.33
N GLU A 105 1.82 -3.77 -12.24
CA GLU A 105 1.34 -3.67 -13.61
C GLU A 105 1.82 -4.82 -14.51
N ALA A 106 2.93 -5.51 -14.16
CA ALA A 106 3.61 -6.43 -15.05
C ALA A 106 3.98 -7.78 -14.42
N ASP A 107 4.33 -7.82 -13.13
CA ASP A 107 4.92 -8.98 -12.50
C ASP A 107 3.88 -9.94 -11.91
N ASP A 108 4.29 -11.18 -11.67
CA ASP A 108 3.50 -12.15 -10.91
C ASP A 108 3.46 -11.74 -9.42
N LEU A 109 2.25 -11.58 -8.89
CA LEU A 109 2.04 -11.22 -7.49
C LEU A 109 1.98 -12.42 -6.54
N GLY A 110 2.33 -13.61 -7.03
CA GLY A 110 2.36 -14.83 -6.25
C GLY A 110 1.01 -15.44 -5.87
N GLY A 111 -0.05 -14.96 -6.43
CA GLY A 111 -1.43 -15.44 -6.54
C GLY A 111 -2.09 -16.20 -5.38
N SER A 112 -3.41 -16.36 -5.51
CA SER A 112 -4.28 -17.11 -4.58
C SER A 112 -4.55 -16.43 -3.24
N TYR A 113 -4.72 -15.10 -3.27
CA TYR A 113 -5.12 -14.33 -2.10
C TYR A 113 -6.64 -14.38 -1.89
N ASP A 114 -7.05 -14.39 -0.63
CA ASP A 114 -8.45 -14.29 -0.25
C ASP A 114 -8.94 -12.84 -0.43
N GLU A 115 -8.09 -11.89 -0.08
CA GLU A 115 -8.38 -10.47 -0.17
C GLU A 115 -7.17 -9.66 -0.60
N ALA A 116 -7.42 -8.50 -1.20
CA ALA A 116 -6.42 -7.48 -1.44
C ALA A 116 -6.82 -6.16 -0.76
N PHE A 117 -5.82 -5.42 -0.32
CA PHE A 117 -5.93 -4.13 0.32
C PHE A 117 -4.98 -3.14 -0.37
N ALA A 118 -5.30 -1.86 -0.38
CA ALA A 118 -4.38 -0.81 -0.78
C ALA A 118 -4.73 0.50 -0.06
N ARG A 119 -3.71 1.19 0.48
CA ARG A 119 -3.88 2.52 1.04
C ARG A 119 -2.99 3.51 0.28
N PHE A 120 -3.61 4.35 -0.55
CA PHE A 120 -2.97 5.41 -1.33
C PHE A 120 -1.90 4.96 -2.34
N GLY A 121 -1.68 3.65 -2.54
CA GLY A 121 -0.70 3.11 -3.49
C GLY A 121 -1.20 3.12 -4.92
N THR A 122 -2.47 2.78 -5.13
CA THR A 122 -3.05 2.58 -6.47
C THR A 122 -3.15 3.83 -7.35
N MET A 123 -2.99 5.01 -6.76
CA MET A 123 -3.03 6.30 -7.47
C MET A 123 -1.79 6.55 -8.33
N PHE A 124 -0.72 5.81 -8.10
CA PHE A 124 0.57 6.00 -8.76
C PHE A 124 0.80 5.05 -9.94
N PHE A 125 -0.15 4.18 -10.25
CA PHE A 125 -0.07 3.29 -11.39
C PHE A 125 -0.06 4.06 -12.70
N ASN A 126 0.90 3.75 -13.58
CA ASN A 126 1.01 4.30 -14.91
C ASN A 126 -0.07 3.71 -15.85
N LEU A 127 -0.34 2.41 -15.71
CA LEU A 127 -1.36 1.68 -16.45
C LEU A 127 -2.38 1.02 -15.49
N PRO A 128 -3.25 1.82 -14.83
CA PRO A 128 -4.12 1.31 -13.76
C PRO A 128 -5.03 0.15 -14.21
N GLY A 129 -5.41 0.11 -15.48
CA GLY A 129 -6.18 -1.00 -16.04
C GLY A 129 -5.41 -2.33 -16.09
N LEU A 130 -4.09 -2.30 -16.25
CA LEU A 130 -3.24 -3.49 -16.16
C LEU A 130 -3.08 -3.93 -14.71
N ALA A 131 -2.75 -2.99 -13.83
CA ALA A 131 -2.63 -3.25 -12.41
C ALA A 131 -3.90 -3.89 -11.82
N MET A 132 -5.07 -3.32 -12.13
CA MET A 132 -6.35 -3.85 -11.64
C MET A 132 -6.65 -5.27 -12.16
N ARG A 133 -6.30 -5.58 -13.42
CA ARG A 133 -6.42 -6.93 -13.94
C ARG A 133 -5.48 -7.90 -13.25
N ASN A 134 -4.26 -7.49 -12.99
CA ASN A 134 -3.26 -8.31 -12.31
C ASN A 134 -3.64 -8.58 -10.86
N ILE A 135 -4.05 -7.56 -10.10
CA ILE A 135 -4.59 -7.73 -8.75
C ILE A 135 -5.78 -8.70 -8.77
N ARG A 136 -6.72 -8.52 -9.69
CA ARG A 136 -7.87 -9.43 -9.82
C ARG A 136 -7.45 -10.87 -10.10
N SER A 137 -6.44 -11.08 -10.95
CA SER A 137 -5.97 -12.43 -11.29
C SER A 137 -5.25 -13.12 -10.13
N SER A 138 -4.69 -12.34 -9.19
CA SER A 138 -4.06 -12.85 -7.98
C SER A 138 -5.05 -13.22 -6.87
N LEU A 139 -6.31 -12.81 -7.00
CA LEU A 139 -7.36 -13.13 -6.04
C LEU A 139 -8.04 -14.47 -6.36
N LYS A 140 -8.43 -15.19 -5.33
CA LYS A 140 -9.33 -16.34 -5.43
C LYS A 140 -10.70 -15.93 -6.00
N PRO A 141 -11.47 -16.86 -6.58
CA PRO A 141 -12.87 -16.61 -6.93
C PRO A 141 -13.67 -16.11 -5.70
N GLY A 142 -14.33 -14.95 -5.85
CA GLY A 142 -15.06 -14.32 -4.75
C GLY A 142 -14.20 -13.43 -3.83
N GLY A 143 -12.89 -13.37 -4.05
CA GLY A 143 -11.99 -12.48 -3.32
C GLY A 143 -12.36 -11.00 -3.49
N LYS A 144 -12.03 -10.20 -2.48
CA LYS A 144 -12.38 -8.78 -2.43
C LYS A 144 -11.14 -7.91 -2.55
N PHE A 145 -11.30 -6.72 -3.13
CA PHE A 145 -10.27 -5.69 -3.12
C PHE A 145 -10.79 -4.42 -2.47
N THR A 146 -10.17 -4.03 -1.36
CA THR A 146 -10.49 -2.81 -0.62
C THR A 146 -9.43 -1.75 -0.90
N GLN A 147 -9.87 -0.56 -1.31
CA GLN A 147 -8.98 0.56 -1.59
C GLN A 147 -9.31 1.77 -0.72
N VAL A 148 -8.26 2.41 -0.19
CA VAL A 148 -8.31 3.74 0.39
C VAL A 148 -7.66 4.70 -0.58
N VAL A 149 -8.42 5.66 -1.08
CA VAL A 149 -7.95 6.64 -2.07
C VAL A 149 -8.39 8.06 -1.66
N TRP A 150 -7.63 9.04 -2.11
CA TRP A 150 -8.05 10.44 -1.92
C TRP A 150 -9.31 10.73 -2.74
N ARG A 151 -10.19 11.50 -2.16
CA ARG A 151 -11.30 12.11 -2.88
C ARG A 151 -10.77 13.26 -3.77
N LYS A 152 -11.65 13.90 -4.51
CA LYS A 152 -11.30 15.10 -5.27
C LYS A 152 -10.77 16.20 -4.33
N ARG A 153 -9.99 17.12 -4.88
CA ARG A 153 -9.24 18.12 -4.10
C ARG A 153 -10.12 18.95 -3.17
N GLU A 154 -11.28 19.38 -3.64
CA GLU A 154 -12.23 20.19 -2.87
C GLU A 154 -12.75 19.49 -1.62
N ASP A 155 -12.74 18.16 -1.63
CA ASP A 155 -13.12 17.33 -0.47
C ASP A 155 -11.96 17.10 0.52
N ASN A 156 -10.78 17.70 0.23
CA ASN A 156 -9.56 17.64 1.06
C ASN A 156 -9.14 19.07 1.47
N PRO A 157 -9.76 19.65 2.51
CA PRO A 157 -9.55 21.08 2.86
C PRO A 157 -8.08 21.46 3.08
N TRP A 158 -7.27 20.58 3.66
CA TRP A 158 -5.86 20.81 3.93
C TRP A 158 -5.04 21.04 2.64
N LEU A 159 -5.39 20.32 1.57
CA LEU A 159 -4.75 20.48 0.26
C LEU A 159 -5.37 21.62 -0.56
N HIS A 160 -6.69 21.72 -0.53
CA HIS A 160 -7.44 22.74 -1.28
C HIS A 160 -7.15 24.15 -0.78
N THR A 161 -7.13 24.37 0.53
CA THR A 161 -6.81 25.67 1.13
C THR A 161 -5.39 26.12 0.77
N ALA A 162 -4.41 25.21 0.85
CA ALA A 162 -3.03 25.51 0.47
C ALA A 162 -2.93 25.97 -1.01
N GLN A 163 -3.64 25.30 -1.90
CA GLN A 163 -3.70 25.69 -3.31
C GLN A 163 -4.32 27.09 -3.50
N LEU A 164 -5.48 27.34 -2.87
CA LEU A 164 -6.14 28.65 -2.98
C LEU A 164 -5.23 29.79 -2.50
N CYS A 165 -4.44 29.56 -1.44
CA CYS A 165 -3.46 30.54 -0.97
C CYS A 165 -2.37 30.81 -2.03
N VAL A 166 -1.87 29.79 -2.70
CA VAL A 166 -0.87 29.95 -3.76
C VAL A 166 -1.46 30.66 -4.97
N GLU A 167 -2.65 30.25 -5.43
CA GLU A 167 -3.34 30.87 -6.57
C GLU A 167 -3.70 32.37 -6.34
N ALA A 168 -3.87 32.75 -5.08
CA ALA A 168 -4.11 34.16 -4.74
C ALA A 168 -2.84 35.04 -4.80
N ILE A 169 -1.66 34.45 -4.90
CA ILE A 169 -0.37 35.17 -4.88
C ILE A 169 0.26 35.20 -6.29
N VAL A 170 -0.07 34.25 -7.14
CA VAL A 170 0.45 34.08 -8.51
C VAL A 170 -0.53 34.66 -9.53
#